data_9ab5956224f7f6919cfe4872de7115f7
#
_entry.id   9ab5956224f7f6919cfe4872de7115f7
#
_cell.length_a   1.000
_cell.length_b   1.000
_cell.length_c   1.000
_cell.angle_alpha   90.00
_cell.angle_beta   90.00
_cell.angle_gamma   90.00
#
_symmetry.space_group_name_H-M   'P 1'
#
loop_
_entity.id
_entity.type
_entity.pdbx_description
1 polymer ?
#
loop_
_entity_poly.entity_id
_entity_poly.type
_entity_poly.pdbx_seq_one_letter_code
_entity_poly.pdbx_strand_id
1 'polypeptide(L)'
;AASDVYKRQSLNQAGALVHVYTDGSVRLNHGGTEMGQGLFTKVAQVVSECFNIPIDYVHISGTNTDEVPNTSATAASSGSDINGMAAWKAASVIKKRMLKQASKVFQKSPSSIEFRNGLILSGNKSMTFKELAFSCWENRVSLSSTGFYKTPKISWDQEKFKGSPYFYFTWGAAVSEAIIDIDTGESRILRADIIQDCGSSLNPLIDKGQIEGGFVQGIGWLTCEELYFNPEGKLLTLGPSTYKIPGSRDVPPEFNIKLLENAPNEEKTIFRSKAVGEPPLLLAISHFLALKNAISMASETSNADLLNAPATPSKILAAVYNDHSM
;
A
#
# COMPACT_ATOMS: atom_id res chain seq x y z
N ALA A 1 -3.93 10.08 -4.75
CA ALA A 1 -3.91 9.10 -5.82
C ALA A 1 -5.08 9.29 -6.77
N ALA A 2 -4.79 9.47 -8.07
CA ALA A 2 -5.81 9.72 -9.09
C ALA A 2 -6.81 8.55 -9.25
N SER A 3 -6.44 7.35 -8.86
CA SER A 3 -7.30 6.15 -8.93
C SER A 3 -8.53 6.21 -8.03
N ASP A 4 -8.51 7.01 -6.97
CA ASP A 4 -9.66 7.15 -6.07
C ASP A 4 -10.79 8.03 -6.63
N VAL A 5 -10.53 8.82 -7.68
CA VAL A 5 -11.56 9.68 -8.30
C VAL A 5 -12.73 8.88 -8.86
N TYR A 6 -12.45 7.67 -9.36
CA TYR A 6 -13.48 6.78 -9.92
C TYR A 6 -14.12 5.85 -8.90
N LYS A 7 -13.54 5.75 -7.70
CA LYS A 7 -14.18 5.01 -6.62
C LYS A 7 -15.40 5.79 -6.14
N ARG A 8 -16.57 5.25 -6.43
CA ARG A 8 -17.80 5.72 -5.80
C ARG A 8 -17.59 5.73 -4.29
N GLN A 9 -18.08 6.76 -3.59
CA GLN A 9 -17.99 6.87 -2.13
C GLN A 9 -18.40 5.57 -1.42
N SER A 10 -19.32 4.80 -1.98
CA SER A 10 -19.78 3.50 -1.49
C SER A 10 -18.68 2.42 -1.43
N LEU A 11 -17.59 2.56 -2.21
CA LEU A 11 -16.49 1.62 -2.23
C LEU A 11 -15.42 1.87 -1.14
N ASN A 12 -15.50 2.99 -0.42
CA ASN A 12 -14.55 3.31 0.65
C ASN A 12 -15.01 2.79 2.01
N GLN A 13 -15.23 1.47 2.10
CA GLN A 13 -15.67 0.77 3.30
C GLN A 13 -15.07 -0.63 3.38
N ALA A 14 -14.98 -1.17 4.59
CA ALA A 14 -14.58 -2.55 4.84
C ALA A 14 -15.19 -3.08 6.13
N GLY A 15 -15.39 -4.41 6.15
CA GLY A 15 -15.71 -5.18 7.33
C GLY A 15 -14.53 -6.02 7.79
N ALA A 16 -14.53 -6.42 9.05
CA ALA A 16 -13.63 -7.42 9.59
C ALA A 16 -14.31 -8.23 10.70
N LEU A 17 -13.84 -9.46 10.90
CA LEU A 17 -14.27 -10.35 11.96
C LEU A 17 -13.03 -10.81 12.73
N VAL A 18 -13.07 -10.70 14.05
CA VAL A 18 -11.99 -11.13 14.92
C VAL A 18 -12.54 -12.11 15.96
N HIS A 19 -11.84 -13.23 16.15
CA HIS A 19 -12.09 -14.20 17.21
C HIS A 19 -10.82 -14.39 18.02
N VAL A 20 -10.95 -14.44 19.35
CA VAL A 20 -9.89 -14.89 20.26
C VAL A 20 -10.28 -16.24 20.82
N TYR A 21 -9.40 -17.22 20.70
CA TYR A 21 -9.62 -18.58 21.20
C TYR A 21 -9.03 -18.76 22.60
N THR A 22 -9.43 -19.85 23.27
CA THR A 22 -9.02 -20.13 24.66
C THR A 22 -7.53 -20.41 24.82
N ASP A 23 -6.85 -20.78 23.73
CA ASP A 23 -5.40 -20.97 23.70
C ASP A 23 -4.61 -19.66 23.50
N GLY A 24 -5.30 -18.54 23.32
CA GLY A 24 -4.73 -17.23 23.06
C GLY A 24 -4.50 -16.92 21.59
N SER A 25 -4.78 -17.85 20.69
CA SER A 25 -4.72 -17.56 19.25
C SER A 25 -5.83 -16.61 18.82
N VAL A 26 -5.59 -15.84 17.78
CA VAL A 26 -6.52 -14.86 17.23
C VAL A 26 -6.75 -15.14 15.79
N ARG A 27 -7.99 -15.40 15.38
CA ARG A 27 -8.39 -15.48 13.97
C ARG A 27 -8.89 -14.13 13.50
N LEU A 28 -8.37 -13.72 12.37
CA LEU A 28 -8.73 -12.48 11.70
C LEU A 28 -9.25 -12.79 10.29
N ASN A 29 -10.45 -12.30 10.00
CA ASN A 29 -11.03 -12.30 8.66
C ASN A 29 -11.24 -10.84 8.22
N HIS A 30 -10.84 -10.53 7.01
CA HIS A 30 -11.15 -9.26 6.34
C HIS A 30 -11.26 -9.48 4.84
N GLY A 31 -11.94 -8.59 4.14
CA GLY A 31 -12.22 -8.79 2.71
C GLY A 31 -11.14 -8.25 1.77
N GLY A 32 -10.03 -7.72 2.29
CA GLY A 32 -8.91 -7.28 1.45
C GLY A 32 -8.15 -8.47 0.87
N THR A 33 -7.87 -8.43 -0.44
CA THR A 33 -7.15 -9.49 -1.15
C THR A 33 -5.65 -9.28 -1.06
N GLU A 34 -4.89 -10.33 -0.72
CA GLU A 34 -3.44 -10.35 -0.80
C GLU A 34 -3.01 -10.67 -2.24
N MET A 35 -2.19 -9.81 -2.81
CA MET A 35 -1.66 -9.91 -4.18
C MET A 35 -0.13 -9.81 -4.20
N GLY A 36 0.53 -9.95 -3.04
CA GLY A 36 1.97 -9.75 -2.85
C GLY A 36 2.35 -8.37 -2.29
N GLN A 37 1.36 -7.51 -2.00
CA GLN A 37 1.57 -6.17 -1.46
C GLN A 37 1.73 -6.13 0.06
N GLY A 38 1.63 -7.26 0.75
CA GLY A 38 1.80 -7.38 2.20
C GLY A 38 0.62 -6.87 3.02
N LEU A 39 -0.58 -6.81 2.44
CA LEU A 39 -1.79 -6.35 3.13
C LEU A 39 -2.11 -7.22 4.35
N PHE A 40 -2.03 -8.55 4.21
CA PHE A 40 -2.31 -9.48 5.31
C PHE A 40 -1.38 -9.24 6.48
N THR A 41 -0.09 -9.10 6.24
CA THR A 41 0.90 -8.80 7.27
C THR A 41 0.58 -7.49 7.99
N LYS A 42 0.27 -6.42 7.25
CA LYS A 42 -0.06 -5.12 7.84
C LYS A 42 -1.33 -5.16 8.69
N VAL A 43 -2.38 -5.86 8.24
CA VAL A 43 -3.63 -5.96 9.03
C VAL A 43 -3.44 -6.88 10.24
N ALA A 44 -2.64 -7.95 10.12
CA ALA A 44 -2.25 -8.78 11.28
C ALA A 44 -1.49 -7.97 12.32
N GLN A 45 -0.53 -7.13 11.90
CA GLN A 45 0.19 -6.21 12.79
C GLN A 45 -0.76 -5.26 13.53
N VAL A 46 -1.79 -4.74 12.87
CA VAL A 46 -2.80 -3.88 13.51
C VAL A 46 -3.52 -4.61 14.64
N VAL A 47 -3.89 -5.87 14.45
CA VAL A 47 -4.58 -6.67 15.49
C VAL A 47 -3.61 -7.08 16.59
N SER A 48 -2.40 -7.48 16.23
CA SER A 48 -1.30 -7.78 17.17
C SER A 48 -1.03 -6.57 18.10
N GLU A 49 -0.89 -5.38 17.51
CA GLU A 49 -0.70 -4.14 18.28
C GLU A 49 -1.92 -3.80 19.15
N CYS A 50 -3.13 -4.02 18.65
CA CYS A 50 -4.33 -3.80 19.44
C CYS A 50 -4.32 -4.61 20.75
N PHE A 51 -3.99 -5.90 20.69
CA PHE A 51 -3.92 -6.77 21.85
C PHE A 51 -2.56 -6.73 22.55
N ASN A 52 -1.54 -6.17 21.92
CA ASN A 52 -0.13 -6.20 22.33
C ASN A 52 0.38 -7.65 22.57
N ILE A 53 0.23 -8.46 21.52
CA ILE A 53 0.65 -9.86 21.45
C ILE A 53 1.61 -10.04 20.27
N PRO A 54 2.47 -11.09 20.24
CA PRO A 54 3.25 -11.42 19.06
C PRO A 54 2.37 -11.64 17.82
N ILE A 55 2.84 -11.22 16.63
CA ILE A 55 2.08 -11.35 15.38
C ILE A 55 1.76 -12.80 15.04
N ASP A 56 2.61 -13.75 15.43
CA ASP A 56 2.43 -15.19 15.19
C ASP A 56 1.17 -15.77 15.85
N TYR A 57 0.58 -15.06 16.81
CA TYR A 57 -0.71 -15.42 17.40
C TYR A 57 -1.90 -15.04 16.50
N VAL A 58 -1.69 -14.19 15.48
CA VAL A 58 -2.75 -13.69 14.61
C VAL A 58 -2.74 -14.48 13.30
N HIS A 59 -3.77 -15.28 13.08
CA HIS A 59 -3.96 -16.10 11.88
C HIS A 59 -5.02 -15.49 10.98
N ILE A 60 -4.66 -15.16 9.74
CA ILE A 60 -5.60 -14.63 8.75
C ILE A 60 -6.11 -15.78 7.89
N SER A 61 -7.43 -15.86 7.71
CA SER A 61 -8.03 -16.75 6.73
C SER A 61 -7.93 -16.17 5.32
N GLY A 62 -8.02 -17.06 4.33
CA GLY A 62 -8.18 -16.64 2.94
C GLY A 62 -9.43 -15.78 2.75
N THR A 63 -9.42 -14.91 1.74
CA THR A 63 -10.56 -14.05 1.42
C THR A 63 -11.64 -14.85 0.69
N ASN A 64 -12.82 -14.97 1.31
CA ASN A 64 -13.99 -15.64 0.78
C ASN A 64 -15.22 -14.73 0.81
N THR A 65 -16.17 -14.97 -0.07
CA THR A 65 -17.40 -14.15 -0.15
C THR A 65 -18.41 -14.45 0.95
N ASP A 66 -18.23 -15.53 1.70
CA ASP A 66 -19.09 -15.99 2.79
C ASP A 66 -18.64 -15.48 4.18
N GLU A 67 -17.48 -14.82 4.30
CA GLU A 67 -16.94 -14.46 5.60
C GLU A 67 -17.18 -12.99 5.99
N VAL A 68 -16.91 -12.04 5.11
CA VAL A 68 -16.97 -10.60 5.41
C VAL A 68 -17.78 -9.84 4.37
N PRO A 69 -18.99 -9.38 4.69
CA PRO A 69 -19.80 -8.57 3.80
C PRO A 69 -19.29 -7.11 3.73
N ASN A 70 -19.80 -6.35 2.77
CA ASN A 70 -19.55 -4.92 2.59
C ASN A 70 -18.07 -4.57 2.44
N THR A 71 -17.33 -5.40 1.73
CA THR A 71 -15.93 -5.14 1.41
C THR A 71 -15.81 -4.53 0.03
N SER A 72 -14.99 -3.49 -0.08
CA SER A 72 -14.61 -2.91 -1.37
C SER A 72 -13.62 -3.81 -2.10
N ALA A 73 -13.58 -3.68 -3.43
CA ALA A 73 -12.49 -4.22 -4.21
C ALA A 73 -11.14 -3.71 -3.69
N THR A 74 -10.13 -4.58 -3.67
CA THR A 74 -8.77 -4.22 -3.23
C THR A 74 -8.08 -3.44 -4.33
N ALA A 75 -8.22 -2.12 -4.29
CA ALA A 75 -7.70 -1.18 -5.26
C ALA A 75 -7.48 0.21 -4.61
N ALA A 76 -6.90 1.15 -5.39
CA ALA A 76 -6.67 2.54 -4.98
C ALA A 76 -5.82 2.68 -3.70
N SER A 77 -4.98 1.67 -3.41
CA SER A 77 -4.06 1.64 -2.27
C SER A 77 -4.71 1.87 -0.89
N SER A 78 -6.03 1.74 -0.80
CA SER A 78 -6.80 1.95 0.45
C SER A 78 -6.91 0.71 1.34
N GLY A 79 -6.36 -0.43 0.89
CA GLY A 79 -6.53 -1.72 1.57
C GLY A 79 -6.12 -1.70 3.03
N SER A 80 -4.93 -1.18 3.36
CA SER A 80 -4.44 -1.11 4.74
C SER A 80 -5.28 -0.18 5.60
N ASP A 81 -5.74 0.95 5.05
CA ASP A 81 -6.55 1.93 5.78
C ASP A 81 -7.91 1.34 6.17
N ILE A 82 -8.68 0.85 5.19
CA ILE A 82 -10.06 0.43 5.45
C ILE A 82 -10.13 -0.91 6.20
N ASN A 83 -9.32 -1.91 5.79
CA ASN A 83 -9.31 -3.21 6.46
C ASN A 83 -8.62 -3.13 7.83
N GLY A 84 -7.52 -2.37 7.95
CA GLY A 84 -6.85 -2.13 9.22
C GLY A 84 -7.76 -1.46 10.25
N MET A 85 -8.50 -0.42 9.85
CA MET A 85 -9.46 0.25 10.73
C MET A 85 -10.65 -0.64 11.11
N ALA A 86 -11.15 -1.46 10.19
CA ALA A 86 -12.23 -2.42 10.49
C ALA A 86 -11.74 -3.47 11.51
N ALA A 87 -10.55 -4.05 11.28
CA ALA A 87 -9.94 -5.02 12.18
C ALA A 87 -9.63 -4.41 13.56
N TRP A 88 -9.08 -3.19 13.61
CA TRP A 88 -8.86 -2.46 14.86
C TRP A 88 -10.13 -2.26 15.67
N LYS A 89 -11.24 -1.89 15.01
CA LYS A 89 -12.54 -1.71 15.69
C LYS A 89 -13.04 -3.04 16.28
N ALA A 90 -12.97 -4.14 15.52
CA ALA A 90 -13.35 -5.46 16.00
C ALA A 90 -12.53 -5.89 17.21
N ALA A 91 -11.19 -5.82 17.09
CA ALA A 91 -10.26 -6.17 18.16
C ALA A 91 -10.43 -5.30 19.41
N SER A 92 -10.65 -3.99 19.23
CA SER A 92 -10.86 -3.04 20.32
C SER A 92 -12.11 -3.36 21.16
N VAL A 93 -13.19 -3.85 20.54
CA VAL A 93 -14.39 -4.29 21.25
C VAL A 93 -14.07 -5.51 22.14
N ILE A 94 -13.36 -6.48 21.59
CA ILE A 94 -12.95 -7.68 22.34
C ILE A 94 -12.00 -7.28 23.48
N LYS A 95 -10.97 -6.47 23.21
CA LYS A 95 -10.02 -5.98 24.20
C LYS A 95 -10.72 -5.31 25.38
N LYS A 96 -11.73 -4.47 25.12
CA LYS A 96 -12.53 -3.83 26.18
C LYS A 96 -13.25 -4.85 27.08
N ARG A 97 -13.77 -5.95 26.50
CA ARG A 97 -14.41 -7.03 27.25
C ARG A 97 -13.39 -7.81 28.08
N MET A 98 -12.24 -8.16 27.48
CA MET A 98 -11.12 -8.81 28.18
C MET A 98 -10.57 -7.96 29.31
N LEU A 99 -10.43 -6.65 29.10
CA LEU A 99 -9.99 -5.71 30.13
C LEU A 99 -10.95 -5.69 31.34
N LYS A 100 -12.27 -5.73 31.10
CA LYS A 100 -13.26 -5.83 32.17
C LYS A 100 -13.13 -7.16 32.96
N GLN A 101 -12.85 -8.26 32.27
CA GLN A 101 -12.63 -9.55 32.93
C GLN A 101 -11.31 -9.55 33.72
N ALA A 102 -10.23 -9.03 33.16
CA ALA A 102 -8.96 -8.88 33.86
C ALA A 102 -9.11 -8.01 35.15
N SER A 103 -9.92 -6.94 35.08
CA SER A 103 -10.25 -6.08 36.19
C SER A 103 -10.91 -6.87 37.36
N LYS A 104 -11.81 -7.80 37.04
CA LYS A 104 -12.42 -8.68 38.07
C LYS A 104 -11.41 -9.66 38.64
N VAL A 105 -10.59 -10.32 37.78
CA VAL A 105 -9.58 -11.29 38.23
C VAL A 105 -8.53 -10.65 39.13
N PHE A 106 -8.01 -9.50 38.74
CA PHE A 106 -7.00 -8.79 39.54
C PHE A 106 -7.58 -7.99 40.70
N GLN A 107 -8.90 -7.76 40.74
CA GLN A 107 -9.58 -6.86 41.68
C GLN A 107 -8.98 -5.45 41.64
N LYS A 108 -8.75 -4.94 40.45
CA LYS A 108 -8.14 -3.63 40.15
C LYS A 108 -8.93 -2.86 39.12
N SER A 109 -8.77 -1.54 39.13
CA SER A 109 -9.37 -0.68 38.10
C SER A 109 -8.87 -1.05 36.71
N PRO A 110 -9.70 -1.03 35.66
CA PRO A 110 -9.27 -1.21 34.26
C PRO A 110 -8.11 -0.30 33.86
N SER A 111 -8.05 0.91 34.38
CA SER A 111 -6.98 1.88 34.11
C SER A 111 -5.59 1.48 34.66
N SER A 112 -5.54 0.55 35.59
CA SER A 112 -4.29 0.01 36.17
C SER A 112 -3.83 -1.29 35.49
N ILE A 113 -4.50 -1.73 34.44
CA ILE A 113 -4.20 -2.97 33.74
C ILE A 113 -3.59 -2.65 32.36
N GLU A 114 -2.44 -3.23 32.11
CA GLU A 114 -1.68 -3.07 30.88
C GLU A 114 -1.57 -4.40 30.13
N PHE A 115 -1.75 -4.33 28.80
CA PHE A 115 -1.42 -5.43 27.90
C PHE A 115 -0.02 -5.16 27.34
N ARG A 116 0.92 -6.07 27.57
CA ARG A 116 2.32 -5.91 27.17
C ARG A 116 2.94 -7.24 26.77
N ASN A 117 3.33 -7.37 25.49
CA ASN A 117 4.03 -8.54 24.93
C ASN A 117 3.37 -9.88 25.30
N GLY A 118 2.06 -9.99 25.14
CA GLY A 118 1.31 -11.21 25.46
C GLY A 118 1.05 -11.45 26.96
N LEU A 119 1.44 -10.50 27.79
CA LEU A 119 1.15 -10.48 29.22
C LEU A 119 0.12 -9.40 29.57
N ILE A 120 -0.67 -9.69 30.58
CA ILE A 120 -1.62 -8.76 31.20
C ILE A 120 -1.09 -8.47 32.61
N LEU A 121 -0.79 -7.19 32.83
CA LEU A 121 -0.07 -6.75 34.05
C LEU A 121 -0.95 -5.82 34.90
N SER A 122 -0.85 -5.93 36.22
CA SER A 122 -1.45 -4.99 37.14
C SER A 122 -0.68 -4.96 38.45
N GLY A 123 0.18 -3.97 38.67
CA GLY A 123 1.12 -3.92 39.80
C GLY A 123 2.04 -5.14 39.77
N ASN A 124 2.05 -5.90 40.88
CA ASN A 124 2.86 -7.12 41.01
C ASN A 124 2.15 -8.39 40.51
N LYS A 125 0.95 -8.26 39.94
CA LYS A 125 0.19 -9.39 39.41
C LYS A 125 0.35 -9.44 37.89
N SER A 126 0.47 -10.64 37.33
CA SER A 126 0.51 -10.89 35.89
C SER A 126 -0.26 -12.15 35.52
N MET A 127 -0.75 -12.21 34.29
CA MET A 127 -1.25 -13.42 33.65
C MET A 127 -0.93 -13.32 32.16
N THR A 128 -0.91 -14.44 31.46
CA THR A 128 -0.73 -14.49 30.01
C THR A 128 -2.03 -14.11 29.29
N PHE A 129 -1.91 -13.68 28.04
CA PHE A 129 -3.07 -13.43 27.17
C PHE A 129 -3.95 -14.69 27.04
N LYS A 130 -3.32 -15.89 26.96
CA LYS A 130 -4.00 -17.19 26.96
C LYS A 130 -4.83 -17.40 28.23
N GLU A 131 -4.25 -17.19 29.41
CA GLU A 131 -4.96 -17.36 30.68
C GLU A 131 -6.15 -16.40 30.80
N LEU A 132 -5.98 -15.15 30.31
CA LEU A 132 -7.10 -14.21 30.27
C LEU A 132 -8.17 -14.64 29.28
N ALA A 133 -7.81 -15.13 28.10
CA ALA A 133 -8.75 -15.64 27.11
C ALA A 133 -9.55 -16.83 27.65
N PHE A 134 -8.88 -17.77 28.32
CA PHE A 134 -9.53 -18.88 28.99
C PHE A 134 -10.48 -18.41 30.13
N SER A 135 -10.03 -17.48 30.98
CA SER A 135 -10.88 -16.87 32.02
C SER A 135 -12.11 -16.15 31.42
N CYS A 136 -11.96 -15.49 30.28
CA CYS A 136 -13.10 -14.89 29.57
C CYS A 136 -14.12 -15.95 29.14
N TRP A 137 -13.65 -17.07 28.58
CA TRP A 137 -14.51 -18.18 28.15
C TRP A 137 -15.28 -18.80 29.33
N GLU A 138 -14.59 -19.13 30.42
CA GLU A 138 -15.21 -19.67 31.65
C GLU A 138 -16.31 -18.73 32.22
N ASN A 139 -16.07 -17.43 32.13
CA ASN A 139 -17.01 -16.42 32.65
C ASN A 139 -18.02 -15.96 31.58
N ARG A 140 -18.14 -16.64 30.46
CA ARG A 140 -19.09 -16.37 29.39
C ARG A 140 -18.97 -14.96 28.80
N VAL A 141 -17.73 -14.46 28.68
CA VAL A 141 -17.41 -13.21 28.02
C VAL A 141 -17.18 -13.49 26.55
N SER A 142 -17.92 -12.82 25.68
CA SER A 142 -17.79 -13.01 24.23
C SER A 142 -16.41 -12.52 23.72
N LEU A 143 -15.69 -13.44 23.08
CA LEU A 143 -14.38 -13.25 22.46
C LEU A 143 -14.45 -13.11 20.93
N SER A 144 -15.59 -12.75 20.39
CA SER A 144 -15.83 -12.52 18.97
C SER A 144 -16.47 -11.15 18.76
N SER A 145 -16.04 -10.47 17.69
CA SER A 145 -16.64 -9.20 17.27
C SER A 145 -16.43 -8.94 15.79
N THR A 146 -17.43 -8.33 15.15
CA THR A 146 -17.28 -7.68 13.85
C THR A 146 -16.84 -6.23 14.02
N GLY A 147 -16.16 -5.69 13.02
CA GLY A 147 -15.83 -4.29 12.89
C GLY A 147 -16.19 -3.79 11.51
N PHE A 148 -16.63 -2.54 11.45
CA PHE A 148 -16.95 -1.88 10.20
C PHE A 148 -16.34 -0.48 10.16
N TYR A 149 -15.76 -0.16 9.02
CA TYR A 149 -15.18 1.17 8.77
C TYR A 149 -15.64 1.70 7.43
N LYS A 150 -15.97 2.97 7.40
CA LYS A 150 -16.14 3.78 6.19
C LYS A 150 -15.23 5.00 6.30
N THR A 151 -14.55 5.33 5.21
CA THR A 151 -13.67 6.50 5.16
C THR A 151 -14.50 7.77 5.38
N PRO A 152 -14.15 8.59 6.38
CA PRO A 152 -14.90 9.81 6.68
C PRO A 152 -14.53 10.96 5.74
N LYS A 153 -15.31 12.03 5.75
CA LYS A 153 -15.04 13.31 5.08
C LYS A 153 -14.94 13.25 3.56
N ILE A 154 -15.24 12.13 2.92
CA ILE A 154 -15.23 12.02 1.46
C ILE A 154 -16.64 12.24 0.90
N SER A 155 -16.71 12.96 -0.20
CA SER A 155 -17.95 13.21 -0.95
C SER A 155 -17.62 13.48 -2.41
N TRP A 156 -18.43 12.97 -3.31
CA TRP A 156 -18.26 13.22 -4.75
C TRP A 156 -19.63 13.19 -5.45
N ASP A 157 -19.95 14.29 -6.12
CA ASP A 157 -21.10 14.40 -7.02
C ASP A 157 -20.60 14.18 -8.45
N GLN A 158 -20.94 13.04 -9.03
CA GLN A 158 -20.47 12.63 -10.34
C GLN A 158 -21.08 13.45 -11.48
N GLU A 159 -22.29 13.98 -11.31
CA GLU A 159 -22.96 14.79 -12.32
C GLU A 159 -22.37 16.20 -12.39
N LYS A 160 -22.05 16.77 -11.24
CA LYS A 160 -21.50 18.12 -11.12
C LYS A 160 -19.98 18.17 -11.11
N PHE A 161 -19.29 17.01 -11.08
CA PHE A 161 -17.84 16.89 -10.92
C PHE A 161 -17.31 17.74 -9.74
N LYS A 162 -18.03 17.70 -8.61
CA LYS A 162 -17.71 18.49 -7.41
C LYS A 162 -17.73 17.62 -6.15
N GLY A 163 -16.83 17.96 -5.21
CA GLY A 163 -16.79 17.29 -3.92
C GLY A 163 -15.38 17.24 -3.33
N SER A 164 -15.21 16.42 -2.30
CA SER A 164 -13.93 16.09 -1.67
C SER A 164 -13.71 14.58 -1.75
N PRO A 165 -13.19 14.07 -2.88
CA PRO A 165 -13.07 12.63 -3.10
C PRO A 165 -11.92 11.98 -2.32
N TYR A 166 -10.97 12.77 -1.82
CA TYR A 166 -9.78 12.28 -1.13
C TYR A 166 -9.85 12.56 0.36
N PHE A 167 -9.43 11.59 1.16
CA PHE A 167 -9.35 11.72 2.62
C PHE A 167 -8.05 12.41 3.05
N TYR A 168 -6.96 12.15 2.32
CA TYR A 168 -5.64 12.75 2.51
C TYR A 168 -4.82 12.67 1.23
N PHE A 169 -3.68 13.33 1.23
CA PHE A 169 -2.69 13.28 0.15
C PHE A 169 -1.37 12.71 0.65
N THR A 170 -0.62 12.07 -0.25
CA THR A 170 0.76 11.67 -0.02
C THR A 170 1.69 12.49 -0.90
N TRP A 171 2.90 12.70 -0.45
CA TRP A 171 3.90 13.50 -1.14
C TRP A 171 5.13 12.64 -1.43
N GLY A 172 5.74 12.85 -2.57
CA GLY A 172 6.97 12.17 -2.93
C GLY A 172 7.81 13.02 -3.86
N ALA A 173 9.11 12.81 -3.81
CA ALA A 173 10.06 13.41 -4.74
C ALA A 173 11.04 12.34 -5.20
N ALA A 174 11.44 12.41 -6.47
CA ALA A 174 12.42 11.51 -7.04
C ALA A 174 13.39 12.27 -7.94
N VAL A 175 14.65 11.83 -7.94
CA VAL A 175 15.69 12.26 -8.88
C VAL A 175 16.27 11.02 -9.52
N SER A 176 16.42 11.04 -10.85
CA SER A 176 16.95 9.92 -11.61
C SER A 176 18.12 10.35 -12.48
N GLU A 177 19.05 9.42 -12.66
CA GLU A 177 20.15 9.54 -13.60
C GLU A 177 19.98 8.48 -14.70
N ALA A 178 20.11 8.87 -15.95
CA ALA A 178 19.93 8.00 -17.11
C ALA A 178 21.07 8.15 -18.11
N ILE A 179 21.30 7.08 -18.86
CA ILE A 179 22.21 7.07 -20.01
C ILE A 179 21.45 6.56 -21.24
N ILE A 180 21.79 7.10 -22.40
CA ILE A 180 21.32 6.64 -23.72
C ILE A 180 22.50 6.27 -24.58
N ASP A 181 22.31 5.26 -25.41
CA ASP A 181 23.23 4.92 -26.51
C ASP A 181 22.70 5.61 -27.77
N ILE A 182 23.47 6.53 -28.32
CA ILE A 182 23.05 7.36 -29.47
C ILE A 182 23.02 6.59 -30.78
N ASP A 183 23.68 5.43 -30.88
CA ASP A 183 23.70 4.62 -32.10
C ASP A 183 22.56 3.60 -32.13
N THR A 184 22.15 3.09 -30.98
CA THR A 184 21.13 2.04 -30.87
C THR A 184 19.80 2.53 -30.33
N GLY A 185 19.78 3.67 -29.64
CA GLY A 185 18.61 4.17 -28.89
C GLY A 185 18.34 3.43 -27.58
N GLU A 186 19.18 2.47 -27.20
CA GLU A 186 19.04 1.82 -25.89
C GLU A 186 19.23 2.82 -24.75
N SER A 187 18.47 2.66 -23.71
CA SER A 187 18.54 3.51 -22.52
C SER A 187 18.62 2.68 -21.25
N ARG A 188 19.23 3.26 -20.22
CA ARG A 188 19.31 2.67 -18.87
C ARG A 188 19.15 3.74 -17.81
N ILE A 189 18.46 3.38 -16.75
CA ILE A 189 18.51 4.13 -15.50
C ILE A 189 19.76 3.69 -14.71
N LEU A 190 20.56 4.63 -14.28
CA LEU A 190 21.77 4.38 -13.51
C LEU A 190 21.54 4.51 -12.01
N ARG A 191 20.72 5.52 -11.65
CA ARG A 191 20.43 5.84 -10.25
C ARG A 191 19.03 6.38 -10.10
N ALA A 192 18.39 6.05 -8.98
CA ALA A 192 17.18 6.69 -8.52
C ALA A 192 17.25 6.96 -7.01
N ASP A 193 17.01 8.20 -6.62
CA ASP A 193 16.88 8.63 -5.23
C ASP A 193 15.43 9.06 -5.00
N ILE A 194 14.75 8.42 -4.06
CA ILE A 194 13.33 8.63 -3.79
C ILE A 194 13.12 8.93 -2.31
N ILE A 195 12.31 9.95 -2.04
CA ILE A 195 11.70 10.16 -0.73
C ILE A 195 10.18 10.10 -0.87
N GLN A 196 9.52 9.29 -0.03
CA GLN A 196 8.07 9.07 -0.09
C GLN A 196 7.43 9.23 1.28
N ASP A 197 6.34 9.98 1.33
CA ASP A 197 5.48 10.14 2.50
C ASP A 197 4.53 8.95 2.61
N CYS A 198 4.73 8.13 3.64
CA CYS A 198 3.86 7.01 4.01
C CYS A 198 3.11 7.28 5.33
N GLY A 199 3.12 8.51 5.81
CA GLY A 199 2.68 8.80 7.17
C GLY A 199 3.54 8.07 8.20
N SER A 200 2.92 7.61 9.28
CA SER A 200 3.57 6.64 10.17
C SER A 200 3.50 5.26 9.51
N SER A 201 4.61 4.79 8.95
CA SER A 201 4.67 3.51 8.24
C SER A 201 4.20 2.35 9.13
N LEU A 202 3.28 1.53 8.64
CA LEU A 202 2.84 0.32 9.33
C LEU A 202 3.91 -0.78 9.30
N ASN A 203 4.67 -0.86 8.22
CA ASN A 203 5.77 -1.80 8.04
C ASN A 203 6.78 -1.22 7.05
N PRO A 204 7.91 -0.67 7.53
CA PRO A 204 8.89 0.01 6.68
C PRO A 204 9.48 -0.86 5.57
N LEU A 205 9.65 -2.17 5.79
CA LEU A 205 10.18 -3.08 4.77
C LEU A 205 9.17 -3.28 3.64
N ILE A 206 7.91 -3.53 3.98
CA ILE A 206 6.83 -3.67 2.98
C ILE A 206 6.63 -2.34 2.25
N ASP A 207 6.63 -1.21 2.95
CA ASP A 207 6.42 0.10 2.34
C ASP A 207 7.54 0.45 1.35
N LYS A 208 8.81 0.18 1.69
CA LYS A 208 9.94 0.34 0.75
C LYS A 208 9.78 -0.56 -0.47
N GLY A 209 9.47 -1.84 -0.29
CA GLY A 209 9.23 -2.76 -1.40
C GLY A 209 8.08 -2.33 -2.32
N GLN A 210 7.03 -1.71 -1.77
CA GLN A 210 5.95 -1.12 -2.59
C GLN A 210 6.41 0.10 -3.38
N ILE A 211 7.28 0.93 -2.80
CA ILE A 211 7.85 2.08 -3.51
C ILE A 211 8.76 1.61 -4.65
N GLU A 212 9.60 0.64 -4.39
CA GLU A 212 10.46 0.00 -5.40
C GLU A 212 9.65 -0.55 -6.57
N GLY A 213 8.67 -1.39 -6.25
CA GLY A 213 7.80 -2.02 -7.26
C GLY A 213 6.99 -1.01 -8.06
N GLY A 214 6.39 -0.02 -7.42
CA GLY A 214 5.63 1.04 -8.10
C GLY A 214 6.49 1.89 -9.02
N PHE A 215 7.70 2.27 -8.58
CA PHE A 215 8.63 3.04 -9.39
C PHE A 215 9.09 2.27 -10.63
N VAL A 216 9.50 1.00 -10.47
CA VAL A 216 9.93 0.14 -11.59
C VAL A 216 8.79 -0.09 -12.59
N GLN A 217 7.56 -0.30 -12.11
CA GLN A 217 6.39 -0.36 -12.99
C GLN A 217 6.22 0.94 -13.78
N GLY A 218 6.39 2.09 -13.14
CA GLY A 218 6.34 3.38 -13.83
C GLY A 218 7.45 3.56 -14.87
N ILE A 219 8.66 3.06 -14.63
CA ILE A 219 9.74 3.01 -15.63
C ILE A 219 9.25 2.23 -16.86
N GLY A 220 8.69 1.04 -16.68
CA GLY A 220 8.16 0.23 -17.77
C GLY A 220 7.15 0.98 -18.62
N TRP A 221 6.21 1.62 -17.95
CA TRP A 221 5.16 2.44 -18.59
C TRP A 221 5.73 3.54 -19.49
N LEU A 222 6.84 4.13 -19.05
CA LEU A 222 7.45 5.27 -19.74
C LEU A 222 8.51 4.87 -20.77
N THR A 223 8.92 3.58 -20.81
CA THR A 223 10.05 3.16 -21.65
C THR A 223 9.76 1.97 -22.56
N CYS A 224 9.28 0.84 -22.05
CA CYS A 224 9.22 -0.40 -22.81
C CYS A 224 7.81 -0.99 -22.99
N GLU A 225 6.84 -0.56 -22.21
CA GLU A 225 5.47 -1.07 -22.31
C GLU A 225 4.72 -0.37 -23.43
N GLU A 226 4.70 -0.98 -24.61
CA GLU A 226 4.09 -0.41 -25.80
C GLU A 226 2.85 -1.19 -26.24
N LEU A 227 1.75 -0.49 -26.45
CA LEU A 227 0.56 -1.00 -27.12
C LEU A 227 0.69 -0.74 -28.62
N TYR A 228 1.11 -1.75 -29.38
CA TYR A 228 1.29 -1.64 -30.81
C TYR A 228 0.08 -2.16 -31.57
N PHE A 229 -0.56 -1.29 -32.33
CA PHE A 229 -1.68 -1.60 -33.24
C PHE A 229 -1.21 -1.61 -34.68
N ASN A 230 -1.64 -2.61 -35.44
CA ASN A 230 -1.42 -2.62 -36.89
C ASN A 230 -2.36 -1.62 -37.62
N PRO A 231 -2.16 -1.36 -38.91
CA PRO A 231 -2.99 -0.43 -39.69
C PRO A 231 -4.50 -0.77 -39.65
N GLU A 232 -4.85 -2.04 -39.46
CA GLU A 232 -6.24 -2.51 -39.36
C GLU A 232 -6.82 -2.35 -37.90
N GLY A 233 -6.08 -1.77 -36.98
CA GLY A 233 -6.50 -1.51 -35.61
C GLY A 233 -6.42 -2.74 -34.73
N LYS A 234 -5.75 -3.82 -35.11
CA LYS A 234 -5.55 -5.00 -34.29
C LYS A 234 -4.33 -4.82 -33.38
N LEU A 235 -4.54 -5.01 -32.07
CA LEU A 235 -3.46 -5.02 -31.09
C LEU A 235 -2.55 -6.24 -31.32
N LEU A 236 -1.24 -6.03 -31.46
CA LEU A 236 -0.24 -7.09 -31.65
C LEU A 236 0.53 -7.45 -30.38
N THR A 237 0.59 -6.56 -29.40
CA THR A 237 1.25 -6.77 -28.11
C THR A 237 0.28 -7.38 -27.10
N LEU A 238 -0.12 -8.63 -27.31
CA LEU A 238 -1.21 -9.29 -26.57
C LEU A 238 -0.76 -10.11 -25.36
N GLY A 239 0.53 -10.35 -25.20
CA GLY A 239 1.00 -11.25 -24.15
C GLY A 239 2.46 -11.04 -23.79
N PRO A 240 2.97 -11.80 -22.79
CA PRO A 240 4.32 -11.57 -22.24
C PRO A 240 5.47 -11.67 -23.25
N SER A 241 5.25 -12.37 -24.36
CA SER A 241 6.27 -12.50 -25.44
C SER A 241 6.41 -11.24 -26.28
N THR A 242 5.34 -10.43 -26.38
CA THR A 242 5.29 -9.25 -27.24
C THR A 242 5.11 -7.95 -26.46
N TYR A 243 4.38 -7.98 -25.34
CA TYR A 243 4.28 -6.85 -24.42
C TYR A 243 5.40 -6.90 -23.39
N LYS A 244 6.35 -6.00 -23.50
CA LYS A 244 7.53 -5.95 -22.64
C LYS A 244 7.20 -5.26 -21.33
N ILE A 245 7.62 -5.88 -20.22
CA ILE A 245 7.62 -5.28 -18.88
C ILE A 245 9.05 -5.22 -18.37
N PRO A 246 9.36 -4.34 -17.41
CA PRO A 246 10.69 -4.29 -16.80
C PRO A 246 11.09 -5.63 -16.19
N GLY A 247 12.31 -6.06 -16.48
CA GLY A 247 12.93 -7.21 -15.84
C GLY A 247 13.88 -6.78 -14.71
N SER A 248 14.55 -7.74 -14.09
CA SER A 248 15.50 -7.47 -13.00
C SER A 248 16.70 -6.61 -13.40
N ARG A 249 17.02 -6.53 -14.70
CA ARG A 249 18.11 -5.68 -15.22
C ARG A 249 17.71 -4.23 -15.45
N ASP A 250 16.41 -3.93 -15.41
CA ASP A 250 15.86 -2.58 -15.59
C ASP A 250 15.70 -1.86 -14.25
N VAL A 251 15.96 -2.57 -13.15
CA VAL A 251 16.01 -1.96 -11.81
C VAL A 251 17.27 -1.09 -11.71
N PRO A 252 17.18 0.14 -11.18
CA PRO A 252 18.36 0.98 -11.00
C PRO A 252 19.46 0.27 -10.18
N PRO A 253 20.72 0.21 -10.63
CA PRO A 253 21.81 -0.36 -9.84
C PRO A 253 22.06 0.42 -8.54
N GLU A 254 21.82 1.75 -8.55
CA GLU A 254 21.77 2.57 -7.35
C GLU A 254 20.31 2.98 -7.09
N PHE A 255 19.68 2.32 -6.11
CA PHE A 255 18.27 2.55 -5.81
C PHE A 255 18.08 2.93 -4.34
N ASN A 256 18.00 4.21 -4.07
CA ASN A 256 17.94 4.77 -2.72
C ASN A 256 16.52 5.21 -2.38
N ILE A 257 15.91 4.54 -1.39
CA ILE A 257 14.55 4.86 -0.94
C ILE A 257 14.55 5.28 0.51
N LYS A 258 14.00 6.47 0.75
CA LYS A 258 13.76 7.04 2.07
C LYS A 258 12.27 7.21 2.31
N LEU A 259 11.78 6.71 3.44
CA LEU A 259 10.47 7.10 3.95
C LEU A 259 10.60 8.47 4.61
N LEU A 260 9.64 9.37 4.37
CA LEU A 260 9.62 10.66 5.02
C LEU A 260 9.39 10.48 6.53
N GLU A 261 10.36 10.85 7.33
CA GLU A 261 10.33 10.70 8.78
C GLU A 261 9.52 11.84 9.44
N ASN A 262 8.95 11.54 10.61
CA ASN A 262 8.21 12.51 11.44
C ASN A 262 7.04 13.19 10.72
N ALA A 263 6.43 12.53 9.76
CA ALA A 263 5.31 13.00 8.95
C ALA A 263 4.03 12.15 9.15
N PRO A 264 3.52 12.01 10.38
CA PRO A 264 2.29 11.26 10.61
C PRO A 264 1.13 11.89 9.83
N ASN A 265 0.21 11.07 9.35
CA ASN A 265 -0.98 11.57 8.68
C ASN A 265 -1.77 12.51 9.61
N GLU A 266 -2.14 13.68 9.12
CA GLU A 266 -2.99 14.62 9.86
C GLU A 266 -4.40 14.05 10.09
N GLU A 267 -4.87 13.22 9.16
CA GLU A 267 -6.14 12.53 9.29
C GLU A 267 -6.01 11.26 10.15
N LYS A 268 -7.12 10.85 10.78
CA LYS A 268 -7.17 9.69 11.69
C LYS A 268 -7.29 8.38 10.90
N THR A 269 -6.27 8.07 10.11
CA THR A 269 -6.08 6.75 9.52
C THR A 269 -5.56 5.76 10.56
N ILE A 270 -5.45 4.47 10.17
CA ILE A 270 -4.86 3.48 11.07
C ILE A 270 -3.41 3.85 11.40
N PHE A 271 -3.12 4.04 12.68
CA PHE A 271 -1.83 4.50 13.22
C PHE A 271 -1.22 5.70 12.51
N ARG A 272 -2.04 6.58 11.88
CA ARG A 272 -1.58 7.73 11.12
C ARG A 272 -0.73 7.38 9.89
N SER A 273 -0.93 6.19 9.32
CA SER A 273 -0.30 5.76 8.07
C SER A 273 -0.95 6.42 6.85
N LYS A 274 -0.28 6.32 5.71
CA LYS A 274 -0.80 6.72 4.40
C LYS A 274 -0.64 5.59 3.39
N ALA A 275 -1.41 5.64 2.32
CA ALA A 275 -1.33 4.75 1.17
C ALA A 275 0.04 4.81 0.50
N VAL A 276 0.57 3.67 0.05
CA VAL A 276 1.92 3.58 -0.53
C VAL A 276 1.96 2.80 -1.84
N GLY A 277 0.93 2.02 -2.19
CA GLY A 277 1.00 1.10 -3.34
C GLY A 277 1.08 1.80 -4.70
N GLU A 278 0.20 2.76 -4.98
CA GLU A 278 0.11 3.42 -6.30
C GLU A 278 0.90 4.74 -6.41
N PRO A 279 1.00 5.59 -5.38
CA PRO A 279 1.64 6.89 -5.51
C PRO A 279 3.07 6.87 -6.07
N PRO A 280 3.93 5.88 -5.77
CA PRO A 280 5.30 5.83 -6.28
C PRO A 280 5.42 5.66 -7.80
N LEU A 281 4.41 5.12 -8.47
CA LEU A 281 4.42 4.96 -9.93
C LEU A 281 4.70 6.30 -10.65
N LEU A 282 4.08 7.38 -10.19
CA LEU A 282 4.25 8.70 -10.80
C LEU A 282 5.66 9.28 -10.62
N LEU A 283 6.42 8.81 -9.65
CA LEU A 283 7.81 9.25 -9.43
C LEU A 283 8.76 8.82 -10.55
N ALA A 284 8.40 7.79 -11.32
CA ALA A 284 9.16 7.34 -12.49
C ALA A 284 9.21 8.38 -13.62
N ILE A 285 8.36 9.43 -13.59
CA ILE A 285 8.47 10.57 -14.49
C ILE A 285 9.87 11.22 -14.38
N SER A 286 10.52 11.15 -13.22
CA SER A 286 11.90 11.62 -13.06
C SER A 286 12.88 10.93 -14.01
N HIS A 287 12.71 9.62 -14.25
CA HIS A 287 13.50 8.87 -15.23
C HIS A 287 13.23 9.32 -16.66
N PHE A 288 11.97 9.49 -17.03
CA PHE A 288 11.60 9.98 -18.36
C PHE A 288 12.17 11.38 -18.65
N LEU A 289 12.16 12.25 -17.64
CA LEU A 289 12.79 13.58 -17.74
C LEU A 289 14.31 13.50 -17.83
N ALA A 290 14.94 12.54 -17.14
CA ALA A 290 16.37 12.27 -17.27
C ALA A 290 16.75 11.81 -18.68
N LEU A 291 15.90 10.98 -19.34
CA LEU A 291 16.08 10.61 -20.74
C LEU A 291 15.98 11.82 -21.66
N LYS A 292 14.97 12.68 -21.46
CA LYS A 292 14.88 13.94 -22.24
C LYS A 292 16.12 14.82 -22.07
N ASN A 293 16.64 14.91 -20.85
CA ASN A 293 17.86 15.65 -20.58
C ASN A 293 19.08 15.03 -21.29
N ALA A 294 19.22 13.69 -21.24
CA ALA A 294 20.29 12.98 -21.95
C ALA A 294 20.24 13.21 -23.47
N ILE A 295 19.05 13.19 -24.08
CA ILE A 295 18.84 13.51 -25.49
C ILE A 295 19.29 14.94 -25.78
N SER A 296 18.88 15.92 -24.96
CA SER A 296 19.28 17.33 -25.16
C SER A 296 20.80 17.54 -25.11
N MET A 297 21.54 16.64 -24.47
CA MET A 297 22.99 16.69 -24.38
C MET A 297 23.71 15.88 -25.46
N ALA A 298 22.98 15.11 -26.27
CA ALA A 298 23.57 14.18 -27.25
C ALA A 298 24.20 14.92 -28.44
N SER A 299 23.55 15.97 -28.94
CA SER A 299 24.05 16.82 -30.00
C SER A 299 23.33 18.18 -30.05
N GLU A 300 23.92 19.16 -30.79
CA GLU A 300 23.29 20.47 -30.97
C GLU A 300 22.00 20.40 -31.81
N THR A 301 21.81 19.34 -32.60
CA THR A 301 20.63 19.13 -33.47
C THR A 301 19.55 18.28 -32.82
N SER A 302 19.83 17.63 -31.69
CA SER A 302 18.86 16.77 -30.97
C SER A 302 17.65 17.55 -30.47
N ASN A 303 16.48 16.92 -30.50
CA ASN A 303 15.22 17.53 -30.06
C ASN A 303 14.48 16.65 -29.08
N ALA A 304 14.72 16.90 -27.78
CA ALA A 304 14.10 16.16 -26.70
C ALA A 304 12.57 16.27 -26.65
N ASP A 305 11.97 17.27 -27.30
CA ASP A 305 10.51 17.44 -27.34
C ASP A 305 9.82 16.41 -28.24
N LEU A 306 10.56 15.77 -29.14
CA LEU A 306 10.06 14.66 -29.97
C LEU A 306 9.86 13.39 -29.13
N LEU A 307 10.55 13.24 -27.98
CA LEU A 307 10.41 12.04 -27.16
C LEU A 307 9.03 11.98 -26.49
N ASN A 308 8.27 10.96 -26.86
CA ASN A 308 6.98 10.61 -26.27
C ASN A 308 7.05 9.24 -25.60
N ALA A 309 6.26 9.05 -24.54
CA ALA A 309 6.15 7.75 -23.87
C ALA A 309 5.36 6.74 -24.74
N PRO A 310 5.74 5.45 -24.69
CA PRO A 310 6.96 4.92 -24.10
C PRO A 310 8.20 5.33 -24.90
N ALA A 311 9.32 5.62 -24.20
CA ALA A 311 10.60 6.00 -24.80
C ALA A 311 11.32 4.77 -25.37
N THR A 312 10.78 4.21 -26.43
CA THR A 312 11.38 3.08 -27.15
C THR A 312 12.68 3.48 -27.83
N PRO A 313 13.60 2.54 -28.14
CA PRO A 313 14.84 2.86 -28.84
C PRO A 313 14.65 3.67 -30.13
N SER A 314 13.64 3.34 -30.95
CA SER A 314 13.34 4.10 -32.17
C SER A 314 12.95 5.55 -31.87
N LYS A 315 12.14 5.80 -30.85
CA LYS A 315 11.74 7.15 -30.45
C LYS A 315 12.90 7.96 -29.85
N ILE A 316 13.82 7.30 -29.15
CA ILE A 316 15.05 7.94 -28.67
C ILE A 316 15.93 8.35 -29.85
N LEU A 317 16.15 7.45 -30.83
CA LEU A 317 16.90 7.78 -32.04
C LEU A 317 16.25 8.92 -32.84
N ALA A 318 14.92 8.89 -33.02
CA ALA A 318 14.19 9.98 -33.68
C ALA A 318 14.46 11.33 -32.99
N ALA A 319 14.46 11.36 -31.67
CA ALA A 319 14.72 12.57 -30.91
C ALA A 319 16.20 13.02 -30.96
N VAL A 320 17.15 12.06 -30.96
CA VAL A 320 18.59 12.35 -31.07
C VAL A 320 18.94 12.93 -32.40
N TYR A 321 18.40 12.36 -33.49
CA TYR A 321 18.69 12.80 -34.87
C TYR A 321 17.70 13.83 -35.40
N ASN A 322 16.75 14.30 -34.58
CA ASN A 322 15.69 15.24 -34.94
C ASN A 322 14.90 14.80 -36.19
N ASP A 323 14.61 13.50 -36.25
CA ASP A 323 13.89 12.88 -37.38
C ASP A 323 12.40 12.73 -37.04
N HIS A 324 11.58 13.46 -37.77
CA HIS A 324 10.11 13.46 -37.67
C HIS A 324 9.44 12.31 -38.43
N SER A 325 10.18 11.49 -39.17
CA SER A 325 9.66 10.41 -40.01
C SER A 325 9.65 9.03 -39.32
N MET A 326 10.30 8.90 -38.18
CA MET A 326 10.38 7.66 -37.36
C MET A 326 9.21 7.49 -36.37
#